data_d0ddc50fed22f364b57c30c6c83af232
#
_entry.id   d0ddc50fed22f364b57c30c6c83af232
#
_cell.length_a   1.000
_cell.length_b   1.000
_cell.length_c   1.000
_cell.angle_alpha   90.00
_cell.angle_beta   90.00
_cell.angle_gamma   90.00
#
_symmetry.space_group_name_H-M   'P 1'
#
loop_
_entity.id
_entity.type
_entity.pdbx_description
1 polymer ?
#
loop_
_entity_poly.entity_id
_entity_poly.type
_entity_poly.pdbx_seq_one_letter_code
_entity_poly.pdbx_strand_id
1 'polypeptide(L)'
;TRDSAVASEANQALFLRRFLNHAREQGYAYYVMEAFDQPWKERSEGQVGAYWGVYDADRQQKFEFRAPIVRVPNWQVLAASSVITAAILLWLFYFHSRTLRNRGRSFLAIVVYATATLVTWILYDFSQQYLTVSSVLVGAVMLVGMTGVIAVLLAEAHEWAEAHWVTSHGRIFQ
;
A
#
# COMPACT_ATOMS: atom_id res chain seq x y z
N THR A 1 -5.86 5.88 15.13
CA THR A 1 -5.37 4.76 15.97
C THR A 1 -5.37 5.18 17.42
N ARG A 2 -5.96 4.39 18.29
CA ARG A 2 -5.92 4.60 19.73
C ARG A 2 -5.06 3.47 20.34
N ASP A 3 -4.02 3.83 21.06
CA ASP A 3 -3.17 2.87 21.79
C ASP A 3 -2.64 1.71 20.90
N SER A 4 -2.00 1.98 19.80
CA SER A 4 -1.52 0.97 18.84
C SER A 4 -2.59 0.13 18.11
N ALA A 5 -3.87 0.33 18.40
CA ALA A 5 -4.94 -0.35 17.67
C ALA A 5 -5.03 0.16 16.23
N VAL A 6 -4.97 -0.73 15.26
CA VAL A 6 -5.12 -0.42 13.83
C VAL A 6 -6.50 -0.86 13.38
N ALA A 7 -7.31 0.11 12.94
CA ALA A 7 -8.61 -0.18 12.35
C ALA A 7 -8.40 -0.79 10.97
N SER A 8 -8.92 -2.00 10.75
CA SER A 8 -8.94 -2.67 9.45
C SER A 8 -9.97 -3.80 9.50
N GLU A 9 -10.48 -4.20 8.34
CA GLU A 9 -11.41 -5.33 8.23
C GLU A 9 -10.81 -6.62 8.78
N ALA A 10 -9.52 -6.88 8.52
CA ALA A 10 -8.83 -8.05 9.05
C ALA A 10 -8.75 -8.05 10.59
N ASN A 11 -8.50 -6.88 11.20
CA ASN A 11 -8.47 -6.76 12.65
C ASN A 11 -9.87 -6.86 13.25
N GLN A 12 -10.89 -6.31 12.59
CA GLN A 12 -12.31 -6.48 12.97
C GLN A 12 -12.71 -7.95 12.92
N ALA A 13 -12.38 -8.67 11.85
CA ALA A 13 -12.63 -10.09 11.70
C ALA A 13 -11.95 -10.92 12.79
N LEU A 14 -10.68 -10.61 13.09
CA LEU A 14 -9.91 -11.30 14.13
C LEU A 14 -10.49 -11.08 15.51
N PHE A 15 -10.87 -9.83 15.83
CA PHE A 15 -11.51 -9.47 17.08
C PHE A 15 -12.84 -10.22 17.25
N LEU A 16 -13.73 -10.15 16.26
CA LEU A 16 -15.02 -10.80 16.30
C LEU A 16 -14.88 -12.32 16.47
N ARG A 17 -14.00 -12.98 15.76
CA ARG A 17 -13.77 -14.42 15.92
C ARG A 17 -13.31 -14.80 17.31
N ARG A 18 -12.36 -14.06 17.87
CA ARG A 18 -11.86 -14.29 19.22
C ARG A 18 -12.96 -14.07 20.27
N PHE A 19 -13.71 -12.98 20.13
CA PHE A 19 -14.81 -12.64 21.00
C PHE A 19 -15.91 -13.71 20.97
N LEU A 20 -16.37 -14.11 19.77
CA LEU A 20 -17.42 -15.09 19.60
C LEU A 20 -17.03 -16.47 20.14
N ASN A 21 -15.78 -16.89 19.94
CA ASN A 21 -15.29 -18.13 20.52
C ASN A 21 -15.28 -18.06 22.05
N HIS A 22 -14.76 -16.96 22.60
CA HIS A 22 -14.75 -16.76 24.04
C HIS A 22 -16.16 -16.71 24.65
N ALA A 23 -17.07 -15.96 24.04
CA ALA A 23 -18.46 -15.87 24.48
C ALA A 23 -19.14 -17.23 24.45
N ARG A 24 -18.89 -18.07 23.45
CA ARG A 24 -19.41 -19.44 23.36
C ARG A 24 -18.84 -20.31 24.47
N GLU A 25 -17.55 -20.25 24.74
CA GLU A 25 -16.88 -21.03 25.79
C GLU A 25 -17.40 -20.67 27.19
N GLN A 26 -17.72 -19.38 27.40
CA GLN A 26 -18.21 -18.88 28.68
C GLN A 26 -19.75 -18.91 28.82
N GLY A 27 -20.47 -19.27 27.75
CA GLY A 27 -21.93 -19.26 27.76
C GLY A 27 -22.53 -17.85 27.81
N TYR A 28 -21.83 -16.81 27.35
CA TYR A 28 -22.33 -15.44 27.38
C TYR A 28 -23.41 -15.22 26.34
N ALA A 29 -24.47 -14.50 26.71
CA ALA A 29 -25.36 -13.88 25.72
C ALA A 29 -24.69 -12.63 25.16
N TYR A 30 -24.73 -12.48 23.87
CA TYR A 30 -24.08 -11.32 23.18
C TYR A 30 -24.90 -10.84 22.00
N TYR A 31 -24.65 -9.59 21.65
CA TYR A 31 -25.15 -8.96 20.43
C TYR A 31 -23.95 -8.39 19.65
N VAL A 32 -23.93 -8.61 18.34
CA VAL A 32 -22.92 -8.00 17.47
C VAL A 32 -23.52 -6.74 16.87
N MET A 33 -22.93 -5.61 17.16
CA MET A 33 -23.27 -4.30 16.62
C MET A 33 -22.17 -3.89 15.64
N GLU A 34 -22.42 -3.56 14.43
CA GLU A 34 -23.67 -3.40 13.67
C GLU A 34 -23.71 -4.42 12.52
N ALA A 35 -24.91 -4.62 11.91
CA ALA A 35 -25.00 -5.49 10.74
C ALA A 35 -24.34 -4.84 9.51
N PHE A 36 -24.59 -3.56 9.27
CA PHE A 36 -24.11 -2.83 8.10
C PHE A 36 -23.34 -1.58 8.50
N ASP A 37 -22.35 -1.22 7.68
CA ASP A 37 -21.73 0.09 7.77
C ASP A 37 -22.75 1.21 7.56
N GLN A 38 -22.57 2.30 8.31
CA GLN A 38 -23.51 3.43 8.35
C GLN A 38 -22.76 4.76 8.13
N PRO A 39 -22.36 5.08 6.88
CA PRO A 39 -21.52 6.25 6.58
C PRO A 39 -22.07 7.58 7.10
N TRP A 40 -23.39 7.71 7.24
CA TRP A 40 -24.03 8.93 7.80
C TRP A 40 -23.66 9.20 9.26
N LYS A 41 -23.20 8.19 10.01
CA LYS A 41 -22.76 8.34 11.40
C LYS A 41 -21.39 9.01 11.53
N GLU A 42 -20.64 9.18 10.44
CA GLU A 42 -19.32 9.79 10.48
C GLU A 42 -19.31 11.15 11.16
N ARG A 43 -20.38 11.95 10.98
CA ARG A 43 -20.52 13.28 11.60
C ARG A 43 -20.70 13.25 13.11
N SER A 44 -21.33 12.21 13.65
CA SER A 44 -21.65 12.10 15.08
C SER A 44 -20.68 11.21 15.85
N GLU A 45 -20.16 10.17 15.22
CA GLU A 45 -19.37 9.12 15.88
C GLU A 45 -17.93 9.02 15.32
N GLY A 46 -17.61 9.86 14.30
CA GLY A 46 -16.35 9.82 13.59
C GLY A 46 -16.24 8.64 12.61
N GLN A 47 -15.14 8.57 11.89
CA GLN A 47 -14.92 7.54 10.88
C GLN A 47 -15.08 6.12 11.43
N VAL A 48 -14.62 5.87 12.64
CA VAL A 48 -14.70 4.53 13.23
C VAL A 48 -16.15 4.10 13.45
N GLY A 49 -17.02 5.00 13.89
CA GLY A 49 -18.44 4.71 14.14
C GLY A 49 -19.23 4.40 12.87
N ALA A 50 -18.80 4.96 11.74
CA ALA A 50 -19.45 4.75 10.45
C ALA A 50 -19.22 3.33 9.88
N TYR A 51 -18.22 2.58 10.38
CA TYR A 51 -17.71 1.35 9.74
C TYR A 51 -17.63 0.14 10.69
N TRP A 52 -18.53 0.06 11.66
CA TRP A 52 -18.62 -1.08 12.56
C TRP A 52 -19.38 -2.28 11.99
N GLY A 53 -19.99 -2.11 10.82
CA GLY A 53 -20.75 -3.17 10.17
C GLY A 53 -19.92 -4.43 9.90
N VAL A 54 -20.58 -5.56 9.93
CA VAL A 54 -20.05 -6.85 9.47
C VAL A 54 -20.15 -6.95 7.95
N TYR A 55 -21.09 -6.22 7.39
CA TYR A 55 -21.25 -5.95 5.96
C TYR A 55 -20.99 -4.47 5.70
N ASP A 56 -20.54 -4.15 4.50
CA ASP A 56 -20.39 -2.76 4.06
C ASP A 56 -21.74 -2.05 3.84
N ALA A 57 -21.71 -0.79 3.41
CA ALA A 57 -22.90 0.00 3.13
C ALA A 57 -23.71 -0.55 1.94
N ASP A 58 -23.06 -1.27 1.02
CA ASP A 58 -23.65 -1.94 -0.14
C ASP A 58 -24.12 -3.36 0.17
N ARG A 59 -24.10 -3.76 1.45
CA ARG A 59 -24.47 -5.08 1.96
C ARG A 59 -23.55 -6.21 1.49
N GLN A 60 -22.34 -5.89 1.07
CA GLN A 60 -21.32 -6.88 0.75
C GLN A 60 -20.62 -7.32 2.02
N GLN A 61 -20.29 -8.61 2.09
CA GLN A 61 -19.58 -9.17 3.22
C GLN A 61 -18.14 -8.65 3.26
N LYS A 62 -17.74 -8.00 4.35
CA LYS A 62 -16.40 -7.40 4.49
C LYS A 62 -15.30 -8.43 4.68
N PHE A 63 -15.61 -9.57 5.28
CA PHE A 63 -14.64 -10.64 5.51
C PHE A 63 -15.33 -12.00 5.66
N GLU A 64 -14.61 -13.06 5.33
CA GLU A 64 -15.11 -14.42 5.49
C GLU A 64 -15.24 -14.81 6.97
N PHE A 65 -16.41 -15.32 7.39
CA PHE A 65 -16.65 -15.68 8.78
C PHE A 65 -15.88 -16.92 9.23
N ARG A 66 -15.60 -17.84 8.34
CA ARG A 66 -15.00 -19.16 8.65
C ARG A 66 -13.66 -19.41 7.98
N ALA A 67 -13.39 -18.78 6.83
CA ALA A 67 -12.14 -18.93 6.11
C ALA A 67 -10.96 -18.23 6.80
N PRO A 68 -9.71 -18.50 6.46
CA PRO A 68 -8.55 -17.81 6.99
C PRO A 68 -8.67 -16.28 6.79
N ILE A 69 -8.32 -15.51 7.83
CA ILE A 69 -8.30 -14.06 7.74
C ILE A 69 -7.01 -13.65 7.03
N VAL A 70 -7.16 -13.09 5.84
CA VAL A 70 -6.04 -12.61 5.03
C VAL A 70 -5.95 -11.10 5.18
N ARG A 71 -4.79 -10.59 5.65
CA ARG A 71 -4.60 -9.14 5.84
C ARG A 71 -4.54 -8.37 4.54
N VAL A 72 -4.06 -8.99 3.48
CA VAL A 72 -3.94 -8.40 2.15
C VAL A 72 -4.52 -9.40 1.14
N PRO A 73 -5.86 -9.41 0.95
CA PRO A 73 -6.52 -10.40 0.09
C PRO A 73 -6.03 -10.36 -1.36
N ASN A 74 -5.69 -9.19 -1.87
CA ASN A 74 -5.26 -8.97 -3.26
C ASN A 74 -3.74 -8.84 -3.43
N TRP A 75 -2.93 -9.48 -2.56
CA TRP A 75 -1.48 -9.36 -2.58
C TRP A 75 -0.86 -9.71 -3.94
N GLN A 76 -1.44 -10.66 -4.69
CA GLN A 76 -0.96 -11.05 -6.02
C GLN A 76 -1.11 -9.91 -7.04
N VAL A 77 -2.24 -9.17 -6.99
CA VAL A 77 -2.46 -8.01 -7.84
C VAL A 77 -1.49 -6.90 -7.50
N LEU A 78 -1.25 -6.67 -6.20
CA LEU A 78 -0.27 -5.68 -5.72
C LEU A 78 1.15 -6.04 -6.16
N ALA A 79 1.54 -7.31 -6.02
CA ALA A 79 2.83 -7.80 -6.47
C ALA A 79 2.98 -7.64 -8.00
N ALA A 80 1.96 -8.00 -8.77
CA ALA A 80 1.97 -7.84 -10.22
C ALA A 80 2.07 -6.36 -10.62
N SER A 81 1.30 -5.46 -10.00
CA SER A 81 1.37 -4.01 -10.28
C SER A 81 2.74 -3.43 -9.95
N SER A 82 3.35 -3.84 -8.83
CA SER A 82 4.70 -3.43 -8.46
C SER A 82 5.74 -3.87 -9.50
N VAL A 83 5.68 -5.14 -9.94
CA VAL A 83 6.59 -5.68 -10.97
C VAL A 83 6.40 -4.97 -12.31
N ILE A 84 5.16 -4.75 -12.73
CA ILE A 84 4.87 -4.05 -14.00
C ILE A 84 5.38 -2.61 -13.95
N THR A 85 5.11 -1.88 -12.86
CA THR A 85 5.60 -0.51 -12.67
C THR A 85 7.14 -0.47 -12.69
N ALA A 86 7.79 -1.39 -11.98
CA ALA A 86 9.25 -1.50 -11.99
C ALA A 86 9.78 -1.81 -13.38
N ALA A 87 9.14 -2.72 -14.12
CA ALA A 87 9.55 -3.08 -15.47
C ALA A 87 9.45 -1.90 -16.45
N ILE A 88 8.38 -1.11 -16.37
CA ILE A 88 8.21 0.12 -17.18
C ILE A 88 9.30 1.13 -16.87
N LEU A 89 9.56 1.40 -15.59
CA LEU A 89 10.60 2.34 -15.17
C LEU A 89 11.99 1.85 -15.60
N LEU A 90 12.30 0.56 -15.42
CA LEU A 90 13.57 -0.03 -15.86
C LEU A 90 13.74 0.04 -17.38
N TRP A 91 12.67 -0.19 -18.13
CA TRP A 91 12.70 -0.05 -19.58
C TRP A 91 13.05 1.38 -20.00
N LEU A 92 12.42 2.40 -19.39
CA LEU A 92 12.75 3.81 -19.63
C LEU A 92 14.20 4.13 -19.27
N PHE A 93 14.68 3.68 -18.11
CA PHE A 93 16.06 3.86 -17.69
C PHE A 93 17.06 3.09 -18.57
N TYR A 94 16.72 1.91 -19.06
CA TYR A 94 17.59 1.12 -19.92
C TYR A 94 17.92 1.85 -21.24
N PHE A 95 16.95 2.53 -21.84
CA PHE A 95 17.19 3.32 -23.03
C PHE A 95 18.08 4.54 -22.76
N HIS A 96 17.99 5.10 -21.58
CA HIS A 96 18.78 6.28 -21.20
C HIS A 96 20.20 5.90 -20.70
N SER A 97 20.36 4.74 -20.08
CA SER A 97 21.57 4.32 -19.34
C SER A 97 22.40 3.26 -20.06
N ARG A 98 22.61 3.40 -21.38
CA ARG A 98 23.37 2.41 -22.18
C ARG A 98 24.84 2.29 -21.78
N THR A 99 25.39 3.28 -21.11
CA THR A 99 26.80 3.37 -20.70
C THR A 99 27.14 2.63 -19.41
N LEU A 100 26.11 2.22 -18.63
CA LEU A 100 26.33 1.59 -17.34
C LEU A 100 26.80 0.14 -17.44
N ARG A 101 27.76 -0.22 -16.56
CA ARG A 101 28.18 -1.59 -16.32
C ARG A 101 27.07 -2.42 -15.68
N ASN A 102 27.14 -3.75 -15.75
CA ASN A 102 26.14 -4.66 -15.18
C ASN A 102 25.88 -4.40 -13.68
N ARG A 103 26.92 -4.04 -12.89
CA ARG A 103 26.76 -3.68 -11.47
C ARG A 103 25.89 -2.44 -11.28
N GLY A 104 26.10 -1.40 -12.07
CA GLY A 104 25.27 -0.17 -12.04
C GLY A 104 23.83 -0.46 -12.45
N ARG A 105 23.63 -1.28 -13.47
CA ARG A 105 22.29 -1.72 -13.90
C ARG A 105 21.57 -2.52 -12.82
N SER A 106 22.28 -3.44 -12.14
CA SER A 106 21.70 -4.20 -11.02
C SER A 106 21.35 -3.30 -9.84
N PHE A 107 22.19 -2.32 -9.51
CA PHE A 107 21.91 -1.35 -8.46
C PHE A 107 20.64 -0.54 -8.78
N LEU A 108 20.55 0.04 -9.99
CA LEU A 108 19.36 0.76 -10.42
C LEU A 108 18.11 -0.13 -10.44
N ALA A 109 18.23 -1.38 -10.86
CA ALA A 109 17.12 -2.32 -10.83
C ALA A 109 16.57 -2.54 -9.41
N ILE A 110 17.47 -2.67 -8.43
CA ILE A 110 17.08 -2.81 -7.02
C ILE A 110 16.39 -1.55 -6.51
N VAL A 111 16.94 -0.37 -6.78
CA VAL A 111 16.36 0.92 -6.35
C VAL A 111 14.97 1.12 -6.96
N VAL A 112 14.85 0.91 -8.28
CA VAL A 112 13.56 1.06 -8.99
C VAL A 112 12.53 0.08 -8.47
N TYR A 113 12.92 -1.19 -8.27
CA TYR A 113 12.01 -2.20 -7.76
C TYR A 113 11.55 -1.89 -6.33
N ALA A 114 12.47 -1.51 -5.45
CA ALA A 114 12.16 -1.12 -4.07
C ALA A 114 11.21 0.09 -4.03
N THR A 115 11.47 1.09 -4.87
CA THR A 115 10.62 2.29 -5.00
C THR A 115 9.23 1.94 -5.52
N ALA A 116 9.13 1.14 -6.58
CA ALA A 116 7.84 0.71 -7.13
C ALA A 116 7.02 -0.09 -6.10
N THR A 117 7.67 -0.95 -5.34
CA THR A 117 7.03 -1.73 -4.27
C THR A 117 6.53 -0.83 -3.14
N LEU A 118 7.34 0.13 -2.71
CA LEU A 118 6.96 1.11 -1.68
C LEU A 118 5.76 1.95 -2.11
N VAL A 119 5.78 2.47 -3.35
CA VAL A 119 4.67 3.26 -3.91
C VAL A 119 3.39 2.43 -3.96
N THR A 120 3.48 1.20 -4.48
CA THR A 120 2.33 0.30 -4.55
C THR A 120 1.76 0.03 -3.17
N TRP A 121 2.61 -0.19 -2.16
CA TRP A 121 2.20 -0.38 -0.77
C TRP A 121 1.50 0.85 -0.19
N ILE A 122 2.07 2.05 -0.38
CA ILE A 122 1.49 3.31 0.11
C ILE A 122 0.11 3.56 -0.53
N LEU A 123 -0.02 3.35 -1.84
CA LEU A 123 -1.29 3.51 -2.54
C LEU A 123 -2.33 2.50 -2.07
N TYR A 124 -1.92 1.26 -1.82
CA TYR A 124 -2.78 0.24 -1.25
C TYR A 124 -3.25 0.63 0.16
N ASP A 125 -2.33 1.00 1.05
CA ASP A 125 -2.66 1.40 2.42
C ASP A 125 -3.62 2.61 2.43
N PHE A 126 -3.37 3.58 1.54
CA PHE A 126 -4.27 4.71 1.36
C PHE A 126 -5.66 4.29 0.85
N SER A 127 -5.73 3.33 -0.08
CA SER A 127 -7.00 2.83 -0.62
C SER A 127 -7.84 2.05 0.41
N GLN A 128 -7.21 1.54 1.47
CA GLN A 128 -7.90 0.85 2.57
C GLN A 128 -8.51 1.83 3.59
N GLN A 129 -8.22 3.11 3.47
CA GLN A 129 -8.80 4.14 4.33
C GLN A 129 -10.14 4.60 3.76
N TYR A 130 -11.06 4.95 4.66
CA TYR A 130 -12.33 5.56 4.24
C TYR A 130 -12.08 6.97 3.71
N LEU A 131 -12.32 7.14 2.43
CA LEU A 131 -11.96 8.35 1.71
C LEU A 131 -13.05 9.41 1.82
N THR A 132 -12.80 10.43 2.63
CA THR A 132 -13.56 11.67 2.60
C THR A 132 -13.05 12.59 1.49
N VAL A 133 -13.81 13.59 1.10
CA VAL A 133 -13.38 14.61 0.11
C VAL A 133 -12.07 15.27 0.57
N SER A 134 -11.92 15.56 1.86
CA SER A 134 -10.70 16.14 2.42
C SER A 134 -9.51 15.17 2.33
N SER A 135 -9.70 13.89 2.65
CA SER A 135 -8.63 12.90 2.54
C SER A 135 -8.21 12.64 1.10
N VAL A 136 -9.14 12.67 0.14
CA VAL A 136 -8.82 12.58 -1.29
C VAL A 136 -7.99 13.77 -1.75
N LEU A 137 -8.36 15.01 -1.35
CA LEU A 137 -7.59 16.21 -1.69
C LEU A 137 -6.17 16.16 -1.10
N VAL A 138 -6.05 15.83 0.18
CA VAL A 138 -4.74 15.66 0.84
C VAL A 138 -3.94 14.55 0.17
N GLY A 139 -4.56 13.41 -0.14
CA GLY A 139 -3.93 12.31 -0.85
C GLY A 139 -3.42 12.71 -2.22
N ALA A 140 -4.18 13.50 -2.98
CA ALA A 140 -3.76 14.01 -4.29
C ALA A 140 -2.52 14.91 -4.17
N VAL A 141 -2.50 15.84 -3.21
CA VAL A 141 -1.32 16.71 -2.95
C VAL A 141 -0.11 15.86 -2.54
N MET A 142 -0.31 14.89 -1.65
CA MET A 142 0.74 13.95 -1.24
C MET A 142 1.28 13.12 -2.41
N LEU A 143 0.41 12.66 -3.31
CA LEU A 143 0.81 11.89 -4.50
C LEU A 143 1.70 12.72 -5.43
N VAL A 144 1.35 13.98 -5.67
CA VAL A 144 2.18 14.90 -6.48
C VAL A 144 3.54 15.13 -5.82
N GLY A 145 3.56 15.41 -4.51
CA GLY A 145 4.80 15.57 -3.76
C GLY A 145 5.67 14.31 -3.77
N MET A 146 5.08 13.14 -3.56
CA MET A 146 5.76 11.85 -3.62
C MET A 146 6.36 11.59 -5.00
N THR A 147 5.63 11.90 -6.07
CA THR A 147 6.14 11.76 -7.45
C THR A 147 7.39 12.61 -7.67
N GLY A 148 7.40 13.86 -7.16
CA GLY A 148 8.56 14.73 -7.23
C GLY A 148 9.77 14.17 -6.46
N VAL A 149 9.56 13.71 -5.24
CA VAL A 149 10.63 13.09 -4.41
C VAL A 149 11.19 11.83 -5.08
N ILE A 150 10.34 10.98 -5.63
CA ILE A 150 10.75 9.77 -6.35
C ILE A 150 11.58 10.12 -7.59
N ALA A 151 11.15 11.13 -8.37
CA ALA A 151 11.90 11.57 -9.53
C ALA A 151 13.31 12.02 -9.15
N VAL A 152 13.45 12.80 -8.08
CA VAL A 152 14.76 13.24 -7.57
C VAL A 152 15.59 12.04 -7.10
N LEU A 153 15.03 11.14 -6.30
CA LEU A 153 15.76 9.96 -5.81
C LEU A 153 16.25 9.05 -6.94
N LEU A 154 15.43 8.86 -7.98
CA LEU A 154 15.83 8.06 -9.13
C LEU A 154 16.91 8.76 -9.97
N ALA A 155 16.85 10.10 -10.13
CA ALA A 155 17.88 10.87 -10.79
C ALA A 155 19.22 10.79 -10.05
N GLU A 156 19.22 11.01 -8.75
CA GLU A 156 20.41 10.89 -7.89
C GLU A 156 20.99 9.46 -7.92
N ALA A 157 20.16 8.43 -7.85
CA ALA A 157 20.62 7.05 -7.95
C ALA A 157 21.24 6.76 -9.32
N HIS A 158 20.72 7.35 -10.39
CA HIS A 158 21.26 7.23 -11.72
C HIS A 158 22.62 7.93 -11.84
N GLU A 159 22.73 9.17 -11.39
CA GLU A 159 23.99 9.93 -11.39
C GLU A 159 25.06 9.22 -10.56
N TRP A 160 24.69 8.71 -9.39
CA TRP A 160 25.60 7.95 -8.55
C TRP A 160 26.08 6.64 -9.24
N ALA A 161 25.18 5.95 -9.92
CA ALA A 161 25.54 4.75 -10.68
C ALA A 161 26.46 5.07 -11.86
N GLU A 162 26.24 6.18 -12.56
CA GLU A 162 27.11 6.67 -13.62
C GLU A 162 28.50 7.01 -13.09
N ALA A 163 28.59 7.74 -11.99
CA ALA A 163 29.87 8.11 -11.38
C ALA A 163 30.74 6.90 -10.99
N HIS A 164 30.12 5.79 -10.58
CA HIS A 164 30.85 4.64 -10.04
C HIS A 164 30.99 3.47 -11.03
N TRP A 165 30.07 3.32 -12.00
CA TRP A 165 29.99 2.13 -12.85
C TRP A 165 29.85 2.40 -14.36
N VAL A 166 30.34 3.55 -14.85
CA VAL A 166 30.40 3.79 -16.28
C VAL A 166 31.46 2.89 -16.92
N THR A 167 31.14 2.31 -18.06
CA THR A 167 32.15 1.66 -18.89
C THR A 167 33.04 2.73 -19.50
N SER A 168 34.33 2.72 -19.15
CA SER A 168 35.33 3.61 -19.74
C SER A 168 35.57 3.24 -21.23
N HIS A 169 34.63 3.59 -22.09
CA HIS A 169 34.90 3.68 -23.52
C HIS A 169 35.15 5.16 -23.85
N GLY A 170 36.45 5.47 -23.91
CA GLY A 170 36.91 6.76 -24.45
C GLY A 170 37.40 7.79 -23.46
N ARG A 171 38.34 7.44 -22.55
CA ARG A 171 39.37 8.42 -22.25
C ARG A 171 40.45 8.34 -23.31
N ILE A 172 40.11 8.85 -24.51
CA ILE A 172 41.10 9.38 -25.41
C ILE A 172 41.04 10.89 -25.19
N PHE A 173 41.77 11.35 -24.21
CA PHE A 173 42.26 12.73 -24.21
C PHE A 173 43.77 12.62 -24.21
N GLN A 174 44.30 12.89 -25.36
CA GLN A 174 45.63 13.40 -25.56
C GLN A 174 45.79 14.70 -24.79
#